data_fd2e37a9f54b667c9e2ca56a28264a1e
#
_entry.id   fd2e37a9f54b667c9e2ca56a28264a1e
#
_cell.length_a   1.000
_cell.length_b   1.000
_cell.length_c   1.000
_cell.angle_alpha   90.00
_cell.angle_beta   90.00
_cell.angle_gamma   90.00
#
_symmetry.space_group_name_H-M   'P 1'
#
loop_
_entity.id
_entity.type
_entity.pdbx_description
1 polymer ?
#
loop_
_entity_poly.entity_id
_entity_poly.type
_entity_poly.pdbx_seq_one_letter_code
_entity_poly.pdbx_strand_id
1 'polypeptide(L)'
;MIDYLNYGKQVQSIPKEPRSEIKICTPKSSHGWLEYKLNQTELDYVWSCVNQEDKVDWSHHLVGNIDSSFLLEDKDDWFFNNTLIPLMDVYEKTFENLGKKVAVYSDDNKSISYALKDWWVNYQKQYEFNPNHNHDGVYSFVIWLKIPYECEEQNIGNETNAKARGTFAFEYINLLGEICYSEYRLGKKHEGTMLFFPSKLHHLVNPFYNCEEDR
;
A
#
# COMPACT_ATOMS: atom_id res chain seq x y z
N MET A 1 6.54 -26.50 25.29
CA MET A 1 5.59 -26.94 24.26
C MET A 1 4.32 -27.32 24.97
N ILE A 2 3.21 -26.60 24.71
CA ILE A 2 1.90 -26.92 25.34
C ILE A 2 1.22 -27.91 24.39
N ASP A 3 0.94 -29.11 24.88
CA ASP A 3 0.34 -30.18 24.09
C ASP A 3 -1.18 -29.99 24.01
N TYR A 4 -1.72 -29.89 22.80
CA TYR A 4 -3.14 -29.72 22.51
C TYR A 4 -3.98 -30.99 22.69
N LEU A 5 -3.35 -32.13 22.96
CA LEU A 5 -4.02 -33.44 23.01
C LEU A 5 -4.81 -33.74 24.30
N ASN A 6 -4.91 -32.78 25.23
CA ASN A 6 -5.64 -32.92 26.46
C ASN A 6 -6.86 -31.98 26.65
N TYR A 7 -7.47 -31.50 25.57
CA TYR A 7 -8.72 -30.77 25.62
C TYR A 7 -9.89 -31.74 25.95
N GLY A 8 -10.11 -31.99 27.18
CA GLY A 8 -11.24 -32.85 27.66
C GLY A 8 -11.21 -33.20 29.13
N LYS A 9 -10.15 -32.86 29.85
CA LYS A 9 -10.14 -32.98 31.31
C LYS A 9 -10.69 -31.69 31.91
N GLN A 10 -11.72 -31.83 32.75
CA GLN A 10 -12.22 -30.71 33.56
C GLN A 10 -11.06 -30.02 34.25
N VAL A 11 -10.84 -28.75 33.93
CA VAL A 11 -9.91 -27.90 34.65
C VAL A 11 -10.44 -27.76 36.04
N GLN A 12 -9.82 -28.44 37.02
CA GLN A 12 -10.11 -28.22 38.43
C GLN A 12 -9.93 -26.73 38.72
N SER A 13 -10.89 -26.16 39.43
CA SER A 13 -10.85 -24.74 39.80
C SER A 13 -9.54 -24.44 40.53
N ILE A 14 -8.67 -23.73 39.87
CA ILE A 14 -7.44 -23.19 40.48
C ILE A 14 -7.87 -22.23 41.57
N PRO A 15 -7.33 -22.34 42.80
CA PRO A 15 -7.64 -21.40 43.87
C PRO A 15 -7.42 -19.97 43.39
N LYS A 16 -8.38 -19.09 43.67
CA LYS A 16 -8.28 -17.67 43.34
C LYS A 16 -7.33 -16.96 44.31
N GLU A 17 -6.04 -17.27 44.24
CA GLU A 17 -5.07 -16.38 44.86
C GLU A 17 -5.02 -15.05 44.04
N PRO A 18 -4.84 -13.89 44.69
CA PRO A 18 -4.72 -12.62 43.98
C PRO A 18 -3.56 -12.75 43.02
N ARG A 19 -3.88 -12.76 41.72
CA ARG A 19 -2.84 -12.78 40.68
C ARG A 19 -2.04 -11.48 40.79
N SER A 20 -0.73 -11.58 40.82
CA SER A 20 0.16 -10.43 40.59
C SER A 20 -0.29 -9.66 39.35
N GLU A 21 -0.15 -8.35 39.38
CA GLU A 21 -0.53 -7.46 38.31
C GLU A 21 0.00 -7.95 36.96
N ILE A 22 -0.89 -8.24 36.02
CA ILE A 22 -0.52 -8.69 34.68
C ILE A 22 -0.26 -7.45 33.83
N LYS A 23 1.00 -7.18 33.51
CA LYS A 23 1.38 -6.13 32.57
C LYS A 23 1.24 -6.65 31.14
N ILE A 24 0.38 -6.02 30.36
CA ILE A 24 0.27 -6.27 28.92
C ILE A 24 1.38 -5.49 28.21
N CYS A 25 2.26 -6.21 27.52
CA CYS A 25 3.34 -5.62 26.75
C CYS A 25 3.13 -5.94 25.26
N THR A 26 3.07 -4.91 24.44
CA THR A 26 3.03 -5.02 22.97
C THR A 26 4.22 -4.28 22.39
N PRO A 27 4.88 -4.80 21.33
CA PRO A 27 5.88 -4.03 20.63
C PRO A 27 5.20 -2.82 19.99
N LYS A 28 5.90 -1.70 19.94
CA LYS A 28 5.44 -0.58 19.14
C LYS A 28 5.54 -1.00 17.67
N SER A 29 4.42 -0.97 16.95
CA SER A 29 4.47 -0.95 15.50
C SER A 29 5.15 0.36 15.10
N SER A 30 6.33 0.26 14.52
CA SER A 30 7.11 1.45 14.13
C SER A 30 6.72 1.96 12.75
N HIS A 31 5.98 1.17 11.97
CA HIS A 31 5.66 1.49 10.58
C HIS A 31 4.25 1.02 10.22
N GLY A 32 3.65 1.73 9.28
CA GLY A 32 2.35 1.44 8.69
C GLY A 32 2.24 2.18 7.35
N TRP A 33 1.05 2.54 6.98
CA TRP A 33 0.77 3.38 5.81
C TRP A 33 -0.32 4.39 6.13
N LEU A 34 -0.41 5.44 5.33
CA LEU A 34 -1.47 6.43 5.39
C LEU A 34 -2.46 6.16 4.25
N GLU A 35 -3.75 6.26 4.55
CA GLU A 35 -4.81 6.33 3.55
C GLU A 35 -5.31 7.78 3.50
N TYR A 36 -5.28 8.38 2.33
CA TYR A 36 -5.63 9.77 2.12
C TYR A 36 -6.57 9.92 0.93
N LYS A 37 -7.66 10.65 1.12
CA LYS A 37 -8.57 11.00 0.04
C LYS A 37 -8.13 12.34 -0.54
N LEU A 38 -7.67 12.33 -1.79
CA LEU A 38 -7.31 13.55 -2.51
C LEU A 38 -8.49 14.52 -2.52
N ASN A 39 -8.23 15.79 -2.27
CA ASN A 39 -9.20 16.84 -2.51
C ASN A 39 -9.35 17.11 -4.02
N GLN A 40 -10.36 17.90 -4.39
CA GLN A 40 -10.66 18.12 -5.81
C GLN A 40 -9.50 18.78 -6.57
N THR A 41 -8.80 19.73 -5.96
CA THR A 41 -7.66 20.43 -6.58
C THR A 41 -6.51 19.47 -6.85
N GLU A 42 -6.19 18.59 -5.90
CA GLU A 42 -5.15 17.56 -6.05
C GLU A 42 -5.54 16.55 -7.12
N LEU A 43 -6.80 16.11 -7.13
CA LEU A 43 -7.30 15.15 -8.11
C LEU A 43 -7.28 15.73 -9.52
N ASP A 44 -7.73 16.99 -9.69
CA ASP A 44 -7.68 17.70 -10.97
C ASP A 44 -6.25 17.85 -11.48
N TYR A 45 -5.31 18.15 -10.58
CA TYR A 45 -3.89 18.23 -10.92
C TYR A 45 -3.34 16.88 -11.40
N VAL A 46 -3.62 15.79 -10.67
CA VAL A 46 -3.19 14.44 -11.06
C VAL A 46 -3.75 14.08 -12.45
N TRP A 47 -5.04 14.35 -12.68
CA TRP A 47 -5.64 14.14 -14.01
C TRP A 47 -5.00 15.01 -15.10
N SER A 48 -4.58 16.22 -14.78
CA SER A 48 -3.85 17.08 -15.74
C SER A 48 -2.50 16.47 -16.13
N CYS A 49 -1.78 15.86 -15.19
CA CYS A 49 -0.54 15.13 -15.47
C CYS A 49 -0.80 13.86 -16.29
N VAL A 50 -1.86 13.12 -15.97
CA VAL A 50 -2.25 11.91 -16.72
C VAL A 50 -2.67 12.22 -18.16
N ASN A 51 -3.26 13.37 -18.42
CA ASN A 51 -3.77 13.76 -19.74
C ASN A 51 -2.78 14.55 -20.60
N GLN A 52 -1.50 14.61 -20.21
CA GLN A 52 -0.46 15.23 -21.03
C GLN A 52 -0.31 14.51 -22.39
N GLU A 53 -0.05 15.26 -23.45
CA GLU A 53 0.02 14.71 -24.80
C GLU A 53 1.33 13.93 -25.06
N ASP A 54 2.46 14.45 -24.58
CA ASP A 54 3.78 13.86 -24.79
C ASP A 54 4.14 12.87 -23.68
N LYS A 55 3.56 11.67 -23.72
CA LYS A 55 3.81 10.61 -22.73
C LYS A 55 5.02 9.76 -23.08
N VAL A 56 5.90 9.54 -22.12
CA VAL A 56 7.03 8.61 -22.25
C VAL A 56 6.60 7.24 -21.77
N ASP A 57 6.73 6.21 -22.62
CA ASP A 57 6.48 4.83 -22.26
C ASP A 57 7.42 4.39 -21.13
N TRP A 58 6.86 3.89 -20.04
CA TRP A 58 7.56 3.45 -18.84
C TRP A 58 7.41 1.95 -18.56
N SER A 59 6.65 1.23 -19.38
CA SER A 59 6.27 -0.19 -19.16
C SER A 59 7.48 -1.09 -18.95
N HIS A 60 8.56 -0.89 -19.72
CA HIS A 60 9.78 -1.68 -19.63
C HIS A 60 10.61 -1.48 -18.35
N HIS A 61 10.29 -0.48 -17.55
CA HIS A 61 10.94 -0.20 -16.27
C HIS A 61 10.22 -0.82 -15.07
N LEU A 62 9.05 -1.42 -15.28
CA LEU A 62 8.18 -1.93 -14.24
C LEU A 62 8.19 -3.46 -14.21
N VAL A 63 8.00 -4.03 -13.01
CA VAL A 63 7.93 -5.49 -12.82
C VAL A 63 6.56 -6.07 -13.14
N GLY A 64 5.56 -5.19 -13.35
CA GLY A 64 4.18 -5.57 -13.61
C GLY A 64 3.99 -6.22 -14.98
N ASN A 65 3.00 -7.10 -15.08
CA ASN A 65 2.46 -7.56 -16.36
C ASN A 65 1.36 -6.58 -16.81
N ILE A 66 1.76 -5.35 -17.14
CA ILE A 66 0.90 -4.25 -17.59
C ILE A 66 1.53 -3.65 -18.82
N ASP A 67 0.83 -3.69 -19.94
CA ASP A 67 1.35 -3.28 -21.25
C ASP A 67 1.44 -1.76 -21.42
N SER A 68 0.60 -1.01 -20.71
CA SER A 68 0.46 0.44 -20.88
C SER A 68 0.78 1.19 -19.59
N SER A 69 2.01 1.70 -19.49
CA SER A 69 2.47 2.53 -18.36
C SER A 69 3.25 3.73 -18.87
N PHE A 70 2.97 4.90 -18.35
CA PHE A 70 3.59 6.14 -18.81
C PHE A 70 4.13 6.97 -17.66
N LEU A 71 5.35 7.49 -17.85
CA LEU A 71 5.95 8.43 -16.91
C LEU A 71 5.14 9.74 -16.89
N LEU A 72 4.96 10.29 -15.70
CA LEU A 72 4.30 11.57 -15.47
C LEU A 72 5.32 12.61 -15.04
N GLU A 73 5.06 13.86 -15.39
CA GLU A 73 5.83 15.02 -14.95
C GLU A 73 5.05 15.78 -13.86
N ASP A 74 5.70 16.01 -12.73
CA ASP A 74 5.21 16.91 -11.69
C ASP A 74 5.73 18.31 -11.96
N LYS A 75 4.98 19.07 -12.73
CA LYS A 75 5.38 20.41 -13.15
C LYS A 75 5.55 21.34 -11.94
N ASP A 76 6.70 21.99 -11.86
CA ASP A 76 7.09 22.91 -10.78
C ASP A 76 7.04 22.24 -9.38
N ASP A 77 7.20 20.91 -9.32
CA ASP A 77 7.10 20.11 -8.07
C ASP A 77 5.80 20.38 -7.30
N TRP A 78 4.70 20.63 -8.02
CA TRP A 78 3.45 21.04 -7.39
C TRP A 78 2.85 19.94 -6.49
N PHE A 79 2.73 18.72 -7.02
CA PHE A 79 2.18 17.59 -6.26
C PHE A 79 3.10 17.20 -5.11
N PHE A 80 4.40 17.23 -5.38
CA PHE A 80 5.41 16.99 -4.36
C PHE A 80 5.27 17.95 -3.17
N ASN A 81 5.21 19.25 -3.46
CA ASN A 81 5.16 20.28 -2.40
C ASN A 81 3.81 20.37 -1.70
N ASN A 82 2.69 20.21 -2.42
CA ASN A 82 1.36 20.44 -1.87
C ASN A 82 0.71 19.19 -1.27
N THR A 83 1.13 17.98 -1.71
CA THR A 83 0.52 16.72 -1.26
C THR A 83 1.55 15.82 -0.56
N LEU A 84 2.70 15.53 -1.19
CA LEU A 84 3.64 14.55 -0.64
C LEU A 84 4.37 15.05 0.60
N ILE A 85 4.87 16.28 0.61
CA ILE A 85 5.53 16.88 1.78
C ILE A 85 4.63 16.87 3.03
N PRO A 86 3.36 17.33 2.96
CA PRO A 86 2.42 17.20 4.09
C PRO A 86 2.21 15.77 4.58
N LEU A 87 2.11 14.81 3.66
CA LEU A 87 1.94 13.39 4.04
C LEU A 87 3.19 12.81 4.69
N MET A 88 4.39 13.17 4.22
CA MET A 88 5.64 12.80 4.88
C MET A 88 5.70 13.32 6.32
N ASP A 89 5.31 14.59 6.55
CA ASP A 89 5.27 15.18 7.89
C ASP A 89 4.30 14.43 8.81
N VAL A 90 3.11 14.07 8.32
CA VAL A 90 2.15 13.25 9.07
C VAL A 90 2.72 11.86 9.36
N TYR A 91 3.35 11.23 8.36
CA TYR A 91 3.94 9.91 8.51
C TYR A 91 5.03 9.90 9.59
N GLU A 92 5.97 10.85 9.52
CA GLU A 92 7.09 10.96 10.45
C GLU A 92 6.65 11.27 11.89
N LYS A 93 5.58 12.02 12.07
CA LYS A 93 4.98 12.30 13.39
C LYS A 93 4.24 11.09 13.97
N THR A 94 3.65 10.26 13.10
CA THR A 94 2.82 9.12 13.50
C THR A 94 3.65 7.86 13.75
N PHE A 95 4.63 7.60 12.89
CA PHE A 95 5.46 6.40 12.90
C PHE A 95 6.90 6.78 13.29
N GLU A 96 7.83 6.68 12.38
CA GLU A 96 9.22 7.06 12.59
C GLU A 96 9.77 7.70 11.31
N ASN A 97 10.80 8.54 11.45
CA ASN A 97 11.48 9.13 10.30
C ASN A 97 12.29 8.05 9.56
N LEU A 98 11.73 7.54 8.46
CA LEU A 98 12.36 6.52 7.62
C LEU A 98 13.60 7.06 6.90
N GLY A 99 13.61 8.32 6.51
CA GLY A 99 14.74 8.93 5.82
C GLY A 99 16.03 8.82 6.63
N LYS A 100 15.96 9.02 7.94
CA LYS A 100 17.10 8.85 8.85
C LYS A 100 17.58 7.40 8.96
N LYS A 101 16.68 6.43 8.77
CA LYS A 101 17.02 5.00 8.80
C LYS A 101 17.62 4.51 7.49
N VAL A 102 17.20 5.09 6.37
CA VAL A 102 17.64 4.69 5.02
C VAL A 102 18.91 5.43 4.61
N ALA A 103 19.11 6.66 5.09
CA ALA A 103 20.33 7.43 4.82
C ALA A 103 21.53 6.83 5.55
N VAL A 104 22.38 6.12 4.82
CA VAL A 104 23.60 5.46 5.34
C VAL A 104 24.64 6.47 5.86
N TYR A 105 24.50 7.74 5.49
CA TYR A 105 25.41 8.84 5.86
C TYR A 105 24.60 10.12 6.14
N SER A 106 23.77 10.15 7.15
CA SER A 106 23.33 11.44 7.69
C SER A 106 24.35 11.90 8.74
N ASP A 107 25.07 12.93 8.42
CA ASP A 107 25.67 13.79 9.44
C ASP A 107 24.49 14.29 10.30
N ASP A 108 24.52 14.06 11.61
CA ASP A 108 23.39 14.31 12.54
C ASP A 108 22.83 15.74 12.49
N ASN A 109 23.50 16.64 11.77
CA ASN A 109 23.15 18.03 11.60
C ASN A 109 22.63 18.40 10.19
N LYS A 110 22.50 17.46 9.25
CA LYS A 110 21.96 17.76 7.92
C LYS A 110 20.49 17.37 7.83
N SER A 111 19.66 18.29 7.38
CA SER A 111 18.28 17.99 6.97
C SER A 111 18.30 17.04 5.78
N ILE A 112 17.47 15.99 5.83
CA ILE A 112 17.26 15.10 4.69
C ILE A 112 16.40 15.84 3.69
N SER A 113 16.88 15.97 2.44
CA SER A 113 16.08 16.47 1.34
C SER A 113 15.44 15.30 0.60
N TYR A 114 14.14 15.40 0.34
CA TYR A 114 13.38 14.45 -0.48
C TYR A 114 13.17 15.04 -1.88
N ALA A 115 12.98 14.18 -2.85
CA ALA A 115 12.57 14.52 -4.19
C ALA A 115 11.63 13.43 -4.72
N LEU A 116 10.68 13.80 -5.56
CA LEU A 116 9.91 12.84 -6.35
C LEU A 116 10.80 12.32 -7.47
N LYS A 117 11.16 11.03 -7.41
CA LYS A 117 12.10 10.42 -8.35
C LYS A 117 11.38 9.94 -9.60
N ASP A 118 10.44 9.04 -9.44
CA ASP A 118 9.69 8.41 -10.52
C ASP A 118 8.20 8.45 -10.18
N TRP A 119 7.40 8.91 -11.11
CA TRP A 119 5.95 8.94 -11.01
C TRP A 119 5.34 8.51 -12.35
N TRP A 120 4.48 7.50 -12.34
CA TRP A 120 3.90 6.95 -13.57
C TRP A 120 2.44 6.59 -13.36
N VAL A 121 1.71 6.48 -14.47
CA VAL A 121 0.34 5.96 -14.53
C VAL A 121 0.33 4.60 -15.22
N ASN A 122 -0.44 3.67 -14.67
CA ASN A 122 -0.74 2.37 -15.26
C ASN A 122 -2.17 2.40 -15.84
N TYR A 123 -2.32 1.96 -17.06
CA TYR A 123 -3.60 1.64 -17.67
C TYR A 123 -3.74 0.12 -17.67
N GLN A 124 -4.16 -0.42 -16.53
CA GLN A 124 -4.23 -1.86 -16.34
C GLN A 124 -5.49 -2.41 -17.00
N LYS A 125 -5.31 -3.35 -17.91
CA LYS A 125 -6.36 -4.09 -18.59
C LYS A 125 -6.78 -5.32 -17.77
N GLN A 126 -7.90 -5.92 -18.18
CA GLN A 126 -8.35 -7.22 -17.71
C GLN A 126 -7.21 -8.26 -17.79
N TYR A 127 -7.05 -9.10 -16.74
CA TYR A 127 -6.02 -10.13 -16.57
C TYR A 127 -4.60 -9.62 -16.30
N GLU A 128 -4.32 -8.33 -16.45
CA GLU A 128 -3.03 -7.76 -16.09
C GLU A 128 -2.90 -7.61 -14.58
N PHE A 129 -1.66 -7.64 -14.08
CA PHE A 129 -1.38 -7.61 -12.63
C PHE A 129 0.01 -7.07 -12.33
N ASN A 130 0.22 -6.64 -11.08
CA ASN A 130 1.56 -6.45 -10.52
C ASN A 130 1.83 -7.58 -9.52
N PRO A 131 2.90 -8.38 -9.69
CA PRO A 131 3.29 -9.38 -8.72
C PRO A 131 3.70 -8.73 -7.39
N ASN A 132 3.92 -9.51 -6.36
CA ASN A 132 4.45 -9.01 -5.09
C ASN A 132 5.83 -8.37 -5.32
N HIS A 133 5.96 -7.09 -4.97
CA HIS A 133 7.16 -6.29 -5.18
C HIS A 133 7.27 -5.16 -4.15
N ASN A 134 8.40 -4.47 -4.16
CA ASN A 134 8.64 -3.23 -3.44
C ASN A 134 9.41 -2.26 -4.35
N HIS A 135 9.62 -1.05 -3.87
CA HIS A 135 10.34 0.00 -4.62
C HIS A 135 11.64 0.42 -3.94
N ASP A 136 12.50 1.08 -4.70
CA ASP A 136 13.60 1.86 -4.16
C ASP A 136 13.11 3.19 -3.60
N GLY A 137 13.97 3.87 -2.83
CA GLY A 137 13.65 5.12 -2.16
C GLY A 137 13.14 4.95 -0.73
N VAL A 138 12.53 5.98 -0.19
CA VAL A 138 12.07 6.04 1.21
C VAL A 138 10.58 5.79 1.29
N TYR A 139 9.80 6.52 0.51
CA TYR A 139 8.35 6.44 0.46
C TYR A 139 7.88 6.14 -0.95
N SER A 140 6.75 5.46 -1.03
CA SER A 140 5.99 5.22 -2.25
C SER A 140 4.52 5.54 -2.03
N PHE A 141 3.80 5.70 -3.12
CA PHE A 141 2.35 5.89 -3.08
C PHE A 141 1.68 5.23 -4.28
N VAL A 142 0.40 4.94 -4.11
CA VAL A 142 -0.51 4.53 -5.18
C VAL A 142 -1.78 5.37 -5.10
N ILE A 143 -2.30 5.80 -6.24
CA ILE A 143 -3.57 6.54 -6.35
C ILE A 143 -4.48 5.76 -7.28
N TRP A 144 -5.69 5.45 -6.85
CA TRP A 144 -6.70 4.88 -7.72
C TRP A 144 -7.50 5.99 -8.37
N LEU A 145 -7.29 6.21 -9.67
CA LEU A 145 -7.96 7.27 -10.42
C LEU A 145 -9.28 6.83 -11.04
N LYS A 146 -9.30 5.59 -11.54
CA LYS A 146 -10.49 4.96 -12.12
C LYS A 146 -10.55 3.50 -11.72
N ILE A 147 -11.68 3.05 -11.23
CA ILE A 147 -11.97 1.66 -10.93
C ILE A 147 -13.32 1.30 -11.59
N PRO A 148 -13.29 0.66 -12.77
CA PRO A 148 -14.49 0.46 -13.59
C PRO A 148 -15.33 -0.75 -13.14
N TYR A 149 -15.08 -1.31 -11.97
CA TYR A 149 -15.75 -2.49 -11.42
C TYR A 149 -15.96 -2.38 -9.91
N GLU A 150 -16.76 -3.26 -9.37
CA GLU A 150 -16.79 -3.57 -7.93
C GLU A 150 -16.13 -4.93 -7.69
N CYS A 151 -15.28 -5.02 -6.66
CA CYS A 151 -14.50 -6.24 -6.37
C CYS A 151 -15.40 -7.46 -6.12
N GLU A 152 -16.58 -7.25 -5.54
CA GLU A 152 -17.56 -8.30 -5.29
C GLU A 152 -18.04 -8.97 -6.58
N GLU A 153 -18.18 -8.22 -7.65
CA GLU A 153 -18.63 -8.70 -8.95
C GLU A 153 -17.58 -9.53 -9.68
N GLN A 154 -16.30 -9.34 -9.33
CA GLN A 154 -15.18 -10.05 -9.95
C GLN A 154 -15.17 -11.55 -9.65
N ASN A 155 -15.90 -11.99 -8.65
CA ASN A 155 -15.98 -13.39 -8.25
C ASN A 155 -17.26 -14.09 -8.70
N ILE A 156 -18.17 -13.40 -9.37
CA ILE A 156 -19.43 -13.99 -9.86
C ILE A 156 -19.13 -14.99 -10.97
N GLY A 157 -19.72 -16.19 -10.87
CA GLY A 157 -19.51 -17.27 -11.83
C GLY A 157 -18.15 -17.96 -11.75
N ASN A 158 -17.37 -17.70 -10.72
CA ASN A 158 -16.08 -18.34 -10.52
C ASN A 158 -16.23 -19.64 -9.74
N GLU A 159 -15.76 -20.74 -10.32
CA GLU A 159 -15.77 -22.09 -9.71
C GLU A 159 -14.60 -22.31 -8.71
N THR A 160 -13.69 -21.35 -8.60
CA THR A 160 -12.51 -21.45 -7.72
C THR A 160 -12.69 -20.67 -6.43
N ASN A 161 -11.93 -21.03 -5.40
CA ASN A 161 -11.90 -20.34 -4.12
C ASN A 161 -11.03 -19.05 -4.13
N ALA A 162 -10.49 -18.66 -5.29
CA ALA A 162 -9.68 -17.46 -5.43
C ALA A 162 -10.55 -16.19 -5.28
N LYS A 163 -10.45 -15.52 -4.14
CA LYS A 163 -11.27 -14.33 -3.81
C LYS A 163 -10.53 -12.99 -3.98
N ALA A 164 -9.26 -13.04 -4.39
CA ALA A 164 -8.40 -11.85 -4.44
C ALA A 164 -8.51 -11.05 -5.74
N ARG A 165 -9.46 -11.37 -6.63
CA ARG A 165 -9.63 -10.70 -7.92
C ARG A 165 -9.99 -9.24 -7.75
N GLY A 166 -9.35 -8.37 -8.52
CA GLY A 166 -9.59 -6.93 -8.48
C GLY A 166 -9.18 -6.25 -7.18
N THR A 167 -8.26 -6.86 -6.41
CA THR A 167 -7.79 -6.30 -5.15
C THR A 167 -6.38 -5.72 -5.26
N PHE A 168 -6.05 -4.87 -4.31
CA PHE A 168 -4.68 -4.47 -3.95
C PHE A 168 -4.39 -5.01 -2.55
N ALA A 169 -3.16 -5.45 -2.28
CA ALA A 169 -2.81 -5.89 -0.94
C ALA A 169 -1.38 -5.49 -0.55
N PHE A 170 -1.20 -5.12 0.71
CA PHE A 170 0.10 -5.12 1.36
C PHE A 170 0.39 -6.48 1.97
N GLU A 171 1.64 -6.94 1.81
CA GLU A 171 2.16 -8.14 2.45
C GLU A 171 3.19 -7.76 3.51
N TYR A 172 3.07 -8.31 4.71
CA TYR A 172 3.99 -8.06 5.81
C TYR A 172 4.07 -9.27 6.75
N ILE A 173 5.10 -9.30 7.58
CA ILE A 173 5.30 -10.37 8.57
C ILE A 173 4.83 -9.87 9.93
N ASN A 174 4.00 -10.65 10.62
CA ASN A 174 3.57 -10.36 11.97
C ASN A 174 4.61 -10.82 13.03
N LEU A 175 4.31 -10.58 14.30
CA LEU A 175 5.20 -10.95 15.40
C LEU A 175 5.46 -12.45 15.55
N LEU A 176 4.60 -13.29 15.01
CA LEU A 176 4.76 -14.74 15.04
C LEU A 176 5.59 -15.25 13.86
N GLY A 177 6.02 -14.36 12.95
CA GLY A 177 6.73 -14.73 11.72
C GLY A 177 5.80 -15.21 10.60
N GLU A 178 4.49 -14.96 10.72
CA GLU A 178 3.51 -15.35 9.72
C GLU A 178 3.36 -14.25 8.67
N ILE A 179 3.22 -14.66 7.40
CA ILE A 179 2.89 -13.75 6.30
C ILE A 179 1.43 -13.34 6.44
N CYS A 180 1.21 -12.04 6.52
CA CYS A 180 -0.11 -11.41 6.61
C CYS A 180 -0.37 -10.52 5.41
N TYR A 181 -1.65 -10.35 5.07
CA TYR A 181 -2.10 -9.45 4.01
C TYR A 181 -3.10 -8.43 4.55
N SER A 182 -2.92 -7.17 4.16
CA SER A 182 -3.95 -6.13 4.30
C SER A 182 -4.52 -5.84 2.93
N GLU A 183 -5.72 -6.36 2.66
CA GLU A 183 -6.35 -6.33 1.35
C GLU A 183 -7.32 -5.17 1.21
N TYR A 184 -7.22 -4.46 0.09
CA TYR A 184 -8.17 -3.47 -0.39
C TYR A 184 -9.03 -4.09 -1.50
N ARG A 185 -10.31 -4.29 -1.21
CA ARG A 185 -11.32 -4.75 -2.17
C ARG A 185 -11.79 -3.55 -2.97
N LEU A 186 -11.20 -3.38 -4.17
CA LEU A 186 -11.35 -2.16 -4.95
C LEU A 186 -12.75 -2.03 -5.57
N GLY A 187 -13.22 -0.81 -5.66
CA GLY A 187 -14.47 -0.39 -6.29
C GLY A 187 -14.51 1.13 -6.38
N LYS A 188 -15.55 1.69 -6.98
CA LYS A 188 -15.68 3.14 -7.25
C LYS A 188 -15.48 4.03 -6.02
N LYS A 189 -15.81 3.55 -4.83
CA LYS A 189 -15.60 4.29 -3.57
C LYS A 189 -14.13 4.64 -3.30
N HIS A 190 -13.20 3.89 -3.89
CA HIS A 190 -11.76 4.10 -3.71
C HIS A 190 -11.17 5.06 -4.76
N GLU A 191 -11.90 5.47 -5.81
CA GLU A 191 -11.40 6.45 -6.76
C GLU A 191 -11.01 7.76 -6.06
N GLY A 192 -9.85 8.32 -6.39
CA GLY A 192 -9.24 9.47 -5.71
C GLY A 192 -8.66 9.16 -4.32
N THR A 193 -8.59 7.88 -3.91
CA THR A 193 -7.89 7.48 -2.69
C THR A 193 -6.42 7.19 -2.99
N MET A 194 -5.55 7.71 -2.15
CA MET A 194 -4.11 7.51 -2.18
C MET A 194 -3.68 6.70 -0.96
N LEU A 195 -2.84 5.70 -1.17
CA LEU A 195 -2.07 5.06 -0.09
C LEU A 195 -0.63 5.58 -0.16
N PHE A 196 -0.13 6.04 0.97
CA PHE A 196 1.25 6.53 1.13
C PHE A 196 1.97 5.63 2.15
N PHE A 197 3.09 5.02 1.77
CA PHE A 197 3.71 3.94 2.51
C PHE A 197 5.23 3.87 2.33
N PRO A 198 5.96 3.15 3.23
CA PRO A 198 7.39 2.89 3.05
C PRO A 198 7.66 2.15 1.73
N SER A 199 8.61 2.62 0.94
CA SER A 199 8.94 1.99 -0.36
C SER A 199 9.29 0.51 -0.26
N LYS A 200 9.82 0.07 0.88
CA LYS A 200 10.16 -1.35 1.14
C LYS A 200 8.98 -2.20 1.60
N LEU A 201 7.80 -1.63 1.80
CA LEU A 201 6.60 -2.41 2.11
C LEU A 201 6.15 -3.16 0.85
N HIS A 202 6.15 -4.48 0.95
CA HIS A 202 5.73 -5.36 -0.14
C HIS A 202 4.25 -5.18 -0.44
N HIS A 203 3.93 -5.15 -1.73
CA HIS A 203 2.55 -5.02 -2.18
C HIS A 203 2.34 -5.66 -3.54
N LEU A 204 1.08 -5.97 -3.84
CA LEU A 204 0.67 -6.62 -5.08
C LEU A 204 -0.66 -6.07 -5.57
N VAL A 205 -0.89 -6.19 -6.86
CA VAL A 205 -2.12 -5.79 -7.53
C VAL A 205 -2.68 -6.98 -8.27
N ASN A 206 -3.77 -7.53 -7.77
CA ASN A 206 -4.40 -8.69 -8.39
C ASN A 206 -5.16 -8.31 -9.67
N PRO A 207 -5.22 -9.22 -10.66
CA PRO A 207 -5.96 -9.00 -11.88
C PRO A 207 -7.47 -8.90 -11.62
N PHE A 208 -8.16 -8.17 -12.46
CA PHE A 208 -9.63 -8.20 -12.55
C PHE A 208 -10.06 -8.91 -13.84
N TYR A 209 -11.32 -9.35 -13.92
CA TYR A 209 -11.75 -10.31 -14.93
C TYR A 209 -13.04 -9.92 -15.65
N ASN A 210 -13.99 -9.32 -14.97
CA ASN A 210 -15.34 -9.09 -15.51
C ASN A 210 -15.54 -7.62 -15.92
N CYS A 211 -14.53 -7.03 -16.57
CA CYS A 211 -14.60 -5.67 -17.08
C CYS A 211 -13.61 -5.49 -18.23
N GLU A 212 -14.00 -4.88 -19.30
CA GLU A 212 -13.15 -4.59 -20.47
C GLU A 212 -12.54 -3.17 -20.41
N GLU A 213 -13.00 -2.33 -19.51
CA GLU A 213 -12.45 -1.00 -19.31
C GLU A 213 -11.16 -1.05 -18.48
N ASP A 214 -10.22 -0.17 -18.81
CA ASP A 214 -8.96 -0.05 -18.10
C ASP A 214 -9.17 0.57 -16.70
N ARG A 215 -8.46 0.02 -15.74
CA ARG A 215 -8.31 0.57 -14.39
C ARG A 215 -7.11 1.47 -14.31
#